data_c12b4e7793e9c8880de9fefb0ddeffe6
#
_entry.id   c12b4e7793e9c8880de9fefb0ddeffe6
#
_cell.length_a   1.000
_cell.length_b   1.000
_cell.length_c   1.000
_cell.angle_alpha   90.00
_cell.angle_beta   90.00
_cell.angle_gamma   90.00
#
_symmetry.space_group_name_H-M   'P 1'
#
loop_
_entity.id
_entity.type
_entity.pdbx_description
1 polymer ?
#
loop_
_entity_poly.entity_id
_entity_poly.type
_entity_poly.pdbx_seq_one_letter_code
_entity_poly.pdbx_strand_id
1 'polypeptide(L)'
;WSDPRREASFFGVNYTLPFAHAYRAIGYLELDRKAAIDKDVYHISRLGLNAYRIHLWDVELTDGQGNLLENEHLDLMDYLIAKLKERNIHIVITAQTNFGNGYPERNIQTGGFSYKYDKCDMHSHPEAIAAQETYLHGLVKHVNPYTGLAYKDDPSIVGFEINNEPCHSGTKKEVKAYINRMLKAINKTGNRKPVFYNVSHNGYVVEAYYKTAIQGTTYQWYPIGLVSGQTQQGNFLPYIDRYDIPFSDKVKGFDKKTRMVYEFDPADIMYSYMYPAMVRTFRTAGFQWITQFAYDPMDIAYANTEYQTHFLNLAYTPHKAISMKIAAEAARSLKRGESYGSYPQDTLFGDGFRVSYTEDLSELNNGKKFYYSNHTNTQPKDASQLVSIAGCGSSPIIHYEGTGAYFMDCLEPGVWRLEVMPDAVVVNDPFAKPSLDKEVVTIAYGAWDMALQIPDLGMEFTFTALNQGNQQKGDVTDGIIRGLRPGTYLLKHKNCTPKQNWQADSQWNSIRIGEYVAPAPRVTDYKVVHTPSATTEANKDL
;
A
#
# COMPACT_ATOMS: atom_id res chain seq x y z
N TRP A 1 -18.20 2.06 10.80
CA TRP A 1 -18.55 2.93 11.96
C TRP A 1 -19.91 2.58 12.60
N SER A 2 -20.61 1.56 12.13
CA SER A 2 -21.96 1.22 12.61
C SER A 2 -22.01 0.52 13.97
N ASP A 3 -20.92 -0.06 14.44
CA ASP A 3 -20.83 -0.68 15.76
C ASP A 3 -19.67 -0.06 16.56
N PRO A 4 -19.97 0.81 17.56
CA PRO A 4 -18.95 1.46 18.38
C PRO A 4 -18.15 0.49 19.26
N ARG A 5 -18.56 -0.77 19.36
CA ARG A 5 -17.84 -1.82 20.10
C ARG A 5 -16.78 -2.52 19.26
N ARG A 6 -16.76 -2.30 17.93
CA ARG A 6 -15.77 -2.86 17.02
C ARG A 6 -14.70 -1.83 16.69
N GLU A 7 -13.46 -2.18 16.92
CA GLU A 7 -12.33 -1.40 16.45
C GLU A 7 -12.27 -1.46 14.92
N ALA A 8 -12.20 -0.29 14.28
CA ALA A 8 -11.82 -0.20 12.87
C ALA A 8 -10.31 -0.26 12.76
N SER A 9 -9.78 -1.12 11.91
CA SER A 9 -8.36 -1.22 11.62
C SER A 9 -8.10 -0.91 10.16
N PHE A 10 -7.12 -0.06 9.91
CA PHE A 10 -6.80 0.49 8.60
C PHE A 10 -5.36 0.16 8.24
N PHE A 11 -5.19 -0.44 7.07
CA PHE A 11 -3.87 -0.74 6.52
C PHE A 11 -3.83 -0.47 5.02
N GLY A 12 -2.78 0.23 4.56
CA GLY A 12 -2.67 0.56 3.14
C GLY A 12 -1.39 1.28 2.80
N VAL A 13 -1.50 2.23 1.88
CA VAL A 13 -0.35 2.89 1.25
C VAL A 13 -0.52 4.40 1.15
N ASN A 14 0.61 5.08 0.98
CA ASN A 14 0.68 6.40 0.36
C ASN A 14 0.82 6.23 -1.15
N TYR A 15 0.29 7.18 -1.92
CA TYR A 15 0.35 7.20 -3.37
C TYR A 15 0.22 8.64 -3.86
N THR A 16 1.12 9.09 -4.70
CA THR A 16 1.37 10.52 -4.94
C THR A 16 1.08 11.00 -6.36
N LEU A 17 0.58 10.16 -7.26
CA LEU A 17 0.43 10.45 -8.69
C LEU A 17 -0.19 11.82 -9.04
N PRO A 18 -1.19 12.37 -8.32
CA PRO A 18 -1.71 13.69 -8.59
C PRO A 18 -0.66 14.82 -8.47
N PHE A 19 0.50 14.54 -7.88
CA PHE A 19 1.49 15.56 -7.51
C PHE A 19 2.92 15.13 -7.84
N ALA A 20 3.82 16.11 -7.75
CA ALA A 20 5.26 15.93 -7.69
C ALA A 20 5.84 15.10 -8.84
N HIS A 21 6.78 14.21 -8.50
CA HIS A 21 7.50 13.45 -9.50
C HIS A 21 6.60 12.53 -10.33
N ALA A 22 5.69 11.79 -9.69
CA ALA A 22 4.81 10.86 -10.41
C ALA A 22 3.93 11.57 -11.44
N TYR A 23 3.34 12.71 -11.06
CA TYR A 23 2.58 13.56 -11.99
C TYR A 23 3.39 13.94 -13.24
N ARG A 24 4.63 14.39 -13.03
CA ARG A 24 5.52 14.81 -14.11
C ARG A 24 6.04 13.64 -14.93
N ALA A 25 6.44 12.55 -14.27
CA ALA A 25 6.95 11.36 -14.93
C ALA A 25 5.93 10.74 -15.90
N ILE A 26 4.66 10.62 -15.47
CA ILE A 26 3.56 10.15 -16.33
C ILE A 26 3.37 11.11 -17.52
N GLY A 27 3.49 12.44 -17.29
CA GLY A 27 3.42 13.44 -18.36
C GLY A 27 4.59 13.35 -19.35
N TYR A 28 5.82 13.11 -18.89
CA TYR A 28 6.98 12.91 -19.78
C TYR A 28 6.85 11.66 -20.65
N LEU A 29 6.15 10.64 -20.17
CA LEU A 29 5.82 9.45 -20.94
C LEU A 29 4.59 9.63 -21.84
N GLU A 30 3.98 10.81 -21.86
CA GLU A 30 2.77 11.15 -22.63
C GLU A 30 1.58 10.22 -22.32
N LEU A 31 1.47 9.73 -21.07
CA LEU A 31 0.43 8.83 -20.63
C LEU A 31 -0.70 9.57 -19.92
N ASP A 32 -1.91 8.98 -19.96
CA ASP A 32 -3.08 9.51 -19.28
C ASP A 32 -3.01 9.23 -17.76
N ARG A 33 -2.98 10.29 -16.96
CA ARG A 33 -2.88 10.23 -15.50
C ARG A 33 -4.10 9.59 -14.83
N LYS A 34 -5.32 9.82 -15.37
CA LYS A 34 -6.53 9.18 -14.85
C LYS A 34 -6.55 7.68 -15.14
N ALA A 35 -6.12 7.27 -16.34
CA ALA A 35 -5.96 5.87 -16.67
C ALA A 35 -4.90 5.18 -15.79
N ALA A 36 -3.81 5.87 -15.45
CA ALA A 36 -2.82 5.37 -14.50
C ALA A 36 -3.42 5.21 -13.09
N ILE A 37 -4.19 6.18 -12.59
CA ILE A 37 -4.92 6.09 -11.31
C ILE A 37 -5.86 4.87 -11.30
N ASP A 38 -6.62 4.64 -12.36
CA ASP A 38 -7.56 3.50 -12.44
C ASP A 38 -6.83 2.16 -12.27
N LYS A 39 -5.67 2.01 -12.93
CA LYS A 39 -4.81 0.81 -12.83
C LYS A 39 -4.32 0.59 -11.39
N ASP A 40 -3.77 1.62 -10.79
CA ASP A 40 -3.17 1.54 -9.46
C ASP A 40 -4.21 1.34 -8.35
N VAL A 41 -5.37 1.98 -8.44
CA VAL A 41 -6.50 1.77 -7.51
C VAL A 41 -7.03 0.33 -7.60
N TYR A 42 -7.04 -0.28 -8.79
CA TYR A 42 -7.35 -1.71 -8.91
C TYR A 42 -6.33 -2.56 -8.14
N HIS A 43 -5.04 -2.35 -8.33
CA HIS A 43 -3.98 -3.08 -7.64
C HIS A 43 -4.08 -2.93 -6.12
N ILE A 44 -4.25 -1.71 -5.61
CA ILE A 44 -4.42 -1.40 -4.18
C ILE A 44 -5.62 -2.18 -3.61
N SER A 45 -6.74 -2.16 -4.31
CA SER A 45 -7.94 -2.93 -3.95
C SER A 45 -7.68 -4.44 -3.99
N ARG A 46 -6.97 -4.93 -5.00
CA ARG A 46 -6.68 -6.37 -5.18
C ARG A 46 -5.81 -6.93 -4.09
N LEU A 47 -4.91 -6.12 -3.56
CA LEU A 47 -4.10 -6.45 -2.38
C LEU A 47 -4.92 -6.42 -1.07
N GLY A 48 -6.17 -5.99 -1.11
CA GLY A 48 -7.05 -5.91 0.06
C GLY A 48 -6.66 -4.79 1.01
N LEU A 49 -5.99 -3.76 0.51
CA LEU A 49 -5.67 -2.55 1.27
C LEU A 49 -6.94 -1.70 1.41
N ASN A 50 -7.20 -1.19 2.60
CA ASN A 50 -8.41 -0.43 2.92
C ASN A 50 -8.12 0.99 3.42
N ALA A 51 -6.85 1.42 3.34
CA ALA A 51 -6.41 2.73 3.76
C ALA A 51 -5.54 3.38 2.69
N TYR A 52 -5.74 4.66 2.53
CA TYR A 52 -4.97 5.50 1.65
C TYR A 52 -4.66 6.81 2.37
N ARG A 53 -3.40 7.19 2.41
CA ARG A 53 -2.97 8.51 2.83
C ARG A 53 -2.39 9.26 1.64
N ILE A 54 -2.71 10.51 1.54
CA ILE A 54 -2.06 11.44 0.62
C ILE A 54 -1.52 12.62 1.40
N HIS A 55 -0.28 13.00 1.16
CA HIS A 55 0.18 14.33 1.47
C HIS A 55 0.09 15.20 0.22
N LEU A 56 -0.63 16.31 0.35
CA LEU A 56 -0.84 17.22 -0.76
C LEU A 56 0.36 18.14 -0.92
N TRP A 57 0.77 18.35 -2.16
CA TRP A 57 1.73 19.41 -2.49
C TRP A 57 1.00 20.73 -2.56
N ASP A 58 0.88 21.41 -1.42
CA ASP A 58 0.24 22.71 -1.29
C ASP A 58 0.85 23.75 -2.24
N VAL A 59 2.14 23.61 -2.57
CA VAL A 59 2.85 24.43 -3.55
C VAL A 59 2.29 24.29 -4.99
N GLU A 60 1.64 23.18 -5.32
CA GLU A 60 1.02 22.90 -6.62
C GLU A 60 -0.50 23.17 -6.62
N LEU A 61 -1.11 23.39 -5.44
CA LEU A 61 -2.55 23.54 -5.26
C LEU A 61 -3.00 24.95 -4.90
N THR A 62 -2.06 25.87 -4.62
CA THR A 62 -2.44 27.18 -4.06
C THR A 62 -1.80 28.37 -4.80
N ASP A 63 -2.42 29.53 -4.66
CA ASP A 63 -1.79 30.79 -4.96
C ASP A 63 -0.94 31.32 -3.78
N GLY A 64 -0.34 32.49 -3.96
CA GLY A 64 0.53 33.12 -2.94
C GLY A 64 -0.21 33.58 -1.67
N GLN A 65 -1.53 33.54 -1.62
CA GLN A 65 -2.39 33.88 -0.48
C GLN A 65 -3.03 32.65 0.16
N GLY A 66 -2.75 31.45 -0.39
CA GLY A 66 -3.31 30.18 0.08
C GLY A 66 -4.72 29.88 -0.43
N ASN A 67 -5.20 30.60 -1.46
CA ASN A 67 -6.44 30.19 -2.11
C ASN A 67 -6.21 28.90 -2.89
N LEU A 68 -7.16 27.96 -2.78
CA LEU A 68 -7.12 26.70 -3.54
C LEU A 68 -7.37 27.00 -5.03
N LEU A 69 -6.54 26.41 -5.89
CA LEU A 69 -6.61 26.56 -7.34
C LEU A 69 -7.43 25.42 -7.97
N GLU A 70 -8.32 25.76 -8.87
CA GLU A 70 -8.98 24.79 -9.76
C GLU A 70 -8.02 24.46 -10.92
N ASN A 71 -7.18 23.45 -10.73
CA ASN A 71 -6.18 23.02 -11.70
C ASN A 71 -6.15 21.49 -11.86
N GLU A 72 -5.30 20.97 -12.74
CA GLU A 72 -5.22 19.54 -13.02
C GLU A 72 -4.81 18.72 -11.77
N HIS A 73 -3.97 19.24 -10.90
CA HIS A 73 -3.59 18.57 -9.65
C HIS A 73 -4.80 18.32 -8.74
N LEU A 74 -5.66 19.34 -8.58
CA LEU A 74 -6.89 19.21 -7.78
C LEU A 74 -7.89 18.26 -8.46
N ASP A 75 -8.06 18.34 -9.78
CA ASP A 75 -8.93 17.45 -10.55
C ASP A 75 -8.49 15.97 -10.43
N LEU A 76 -7.19 15.70 -10.51
CA LEU A 76 -6.64 14.35 -10.32
C LEU A 76 -6.81 13.84 -8.88
N MET A 77 -6.68 14.73 -7.89
CA MET A 77 -6.95 14.40 -6.50
C MET A 77 -8.41 14.05 -6.28
N ASP A 78 -9.32 14.83 -6.83
CA ASP A 78 -10.76 14.59 -6.76
C ASP A 78 -11.15 13.27 -7.45
N TYR A 79 -10.56 13.01 -8.62
CA TYR A 79 -10.74 11.76 -9.35
C TYR A 79 -10.26 10.56 -8.54
N LEU A 80 -9.05 10.64 -7.98
CA LEU A 80 -8.47 9.59 -7.15
C LEU A 80 -9.36 9.29 -5.93
N ILE A 81 -9.84 10.31 -5.23
CA ILE A 81 -10.77 10.14 -4.09
C ILE A 81 -12.04 9.38 -4.54
N ALA A 82 -12.61 9.74 -5.68
CA ALA A 82 -13.79 9.03 -6.20
C ALA A 82 -13.50 7.55 -6.50
N LYS A 83 -12.35 7.25 -7.12
CA LYS A 83 -11.94 5.87 -7.45
C LYS A 83 -11.63 5.03 -6.21
N LEU A 84 -10.98 5.59 -5.21
CA LEU A 84 -10.74 4.94 -3.93
C LEU A 84 -12.08 4.62 -3.21
N LYS A 85 -13.02 5.57 -3.23
CA LYS A 85 -14.35 5.41 -2.67
C LYS A 85 -15.14 4.29 -3.35
N GLU A 86 -15.08 4.16 -4.67
CA GLU A 86 -15.70 3.05 -5.43
C GLU A 86 -15.20 1.67 -4.96
N ARG A 87 -13.98 1.60 -4.45
CA ARG A 87 -13.33 0.38 -3.93
C ARG A 87 -13.42 0.23 -2.40
N ASN A 88 -14.17 1.09 -1.71
CA ASN A 88 -14.27 1.11 -0.24
C ASN A 88 -12.93 1.33 0.48
N ILE A 89 -12.03 2.09 -0.10
CA ILE A 89 -10.75 2.48 0.49
C ILE A 89 -10.95 3.80 1.24
N HIS A 90 -10.56 3.81 2.52
CA HIS A 90 -10.67 4.99 3.39
C HIS A 90 -9.47 5.92 3.23
N ILE A 91 -9.70 7.21 3.41
CA ILE A 91 -8.72 8.24 3.07
C ILE A 91 -8.42 9.11 4.29
N VAL A 92 -7.13 9.36 4.54
CA VAL A 92 -6.65 10.47 5.38
C VAL A 92 -5.94 11.48 4.47
N ILE A 93 -6.36 12.72 4.53
CA ILE A 93 -5.75 13.82 3.78
C ILE A 93 -4.75 14.54 4.70
N THR A 94 -3.47 14.53 4.33
CA THR A 94 -2.44 15.39 4.91
C THR A 94 -2.37 16.65 4.06
N ALA A 95 -2.81 17.76 4.62
CA ALA A 95 -3.11 18.95 3.82
C ALA A 95 -1.89 19.67 3.25
N GLN A 96 -0.73 19.60 3.93
CA GLN A 96 0.45 20.37 3.56
C GLN A 96 1.71 19.51 3.63
N THR A 97 2.58 19.67 2.66
CA THR A 97 3.89 18.99 2.62
C THR A 97 5.03 19.90 3.04
N ASN A 98 5.06 21.14 2.56
CA ASN A 98 6.12 22.11 2.80
C ASN A 98 7.53 21.62 2.41
N PHE A 99 7.62 20.65 1.55
CA PHE A 99 8.84 20.27 0.86
C PHE A 99 8.82 20.90 -0.54
N GLY A 100 9.97 21.03 -1.14
CA GLY A 100 10.01 21.19 -2.58
C GLY A 100 9.23 20.04 -3.25
N ASN A 101 8.94 20.17 -4.52
CA ASN A 101 8.12 19.20 -5.25
C ASN A 101 8.90 17.94 -5.68
N GLY A 102 9.90 17.59 -4.92
CA GLY A 102 10.38 16.25 -4.81
C GLY A 102 11.47 15.82 -5.77
N TYR A 103 11.64 14.58 -5.81
CA TYR A 103 12.60 13.77 -6.49
C TYR A 103 12.04 13.25 -7.83
N PRO A 104 12.85 13.15 -8.87
CA PRO A 104 14.23 13.63 -9.01
C PRO A 104 14.34 15.13 -9.26
N GLU A 105 13.23 15.81 -9.44
CA GLU A 105 13.15 17.24 -9.71
C GLU A 105 13.02 18.01 -8.42
N ARG A 106 13.67 19.15 -8.38
CA ARG A 106 13.60 20.03 -7.23
C ARG A 106 12.89 21.33 -7.56
N ASN A 107 12.01 21.74 -6.66
CA ASN A 107 11.51 23.11 -6.58
C ASN A 107 11.07 23.67 -7.93
N ILE A 108 10.15 22.99 -8.62
CA ILE A 108 9.48 23.62 -9.75
C ILE A 108 8.85 24.90 -9.24
N GLN A 109 9.21 26.02 -9.85
CA GLN A 109 8.68 27.29 -9.46
C GLN A 109 7.18 27.36 -9.70
N THR A 110 6.42 27.56 -8.62
CA THR A 110 4.96 27.75 -8.64
C THR A 110 4.59 29.09 -8.04
N GLY A 111 3.32 29.47 -8.19
CA GLY A 111 2.75 30.64 -7.49
C GLY A 111 2.32 30.35 -6.05
N GLY A 112 2.45 29.10 -5.59
CA GLY A 112 1.96 28.64 -4.28
C GLY A 112 2.62 29.34 -3.10
N PHE A 113 1.87 29.54 -2.03
CA PHE A 113 2.34 30.29 -0.87
C PHE A 113 3.56 29.65 -0.22
N SER A 114 3.64 28.33 -0.15
CA SER A 114 4.73 27.60 0.48
C SER A 114 6.05 27.66 -0.31
N TYR A 115 6.01 28.03 -1.59
CA TYR A 115 7.22 28.21 -2.39
C TYR A 115 8.14 29.33 -1.85
N LYS A 116 7.57 30.32 -1.18
CA LYS A 116 8.28 31.52 -0.68
C LYS A 116 9.05 31.28 0.62
N TYR A 117 8.79 30.18 1.31
CA TYR A 117 9.28 29.97 2.67
C TYR A 117 10.00 28.64 2.79
N ASP A 118 11.07 28.62 3.58
CA ASP A 118 11.68 27.38 4.02
C ASP A 118 10.72 26.60 4.93
N LYS A 119 10.86 25.29 4.96
CA LYS A 119 9.97 24.39 5.71
C LYS A 119 9.74 24.83 7.15
N CYS A 120 10.80 25.29 7.86
CA CYS A 120 10.67 25.70 9.25
C CYS A 120 10.02 27.08 9.41
N ASP A 121 10.15 27.98 8.43
CA ASP A 121 9.57 29.32 8.46
C ASP A 121 8.05 29.32 8.32
N MET A 122 7.50 28.29 7.70
CA MET A 122 6.07 28.09 7.53
C MET A 122 5.28 28.11 8.84
N HIS A 123 5.92 27.76 9.96
CA HIS A 123 5.27 27.66 11.27
C HIS A 123 5.44 28.91 12.15
N SER A 124 6.23 29.88 11.70
CA SER A 124 6.56 31.09 12.45
C SER A 124 6.21 32.39 11.72
N HIS A 125 6.30 32.39 10.38
CA HIS A 125 6.07 33.59 9.58
C HIS A 125 4.57 33.95 9.52
N PRO A 126 4.16 35.19 9.91
CA PRO A 126 2.75 35.55 10.01
C PRO A 126 1.94 35.41 8.72
N GLU A 127 2.53 35.78 7.57
CA GLU A 127 1.88 35.68 6.24
C GLU A 127 1.73 34.21 5.81
N ALA A 128 2.78 33.37 6.06
CA ALA A 128 2.69 31.95 5.79
C ALA A 128 1.60 31.26 6.60
N ILE A 129 1.48 31.62 7.89
CA ILE A 129 0.43 31.11 8.77
C ILE A 129 -0.96 31.56 8.28
N ALA A 130 -1.11 32.80 7.83
CA ALA A 130 -2.39 33.31 7.30
C ALA A 130 -2.78 32.59 5.99
N ALA A 131 -1.83 32.33 5.10
CA ALA A 131 -2.06 31.58 3.88
C ALA A 131 -2.47 30.13 4.18
N GLN A 132 -1.83 29.47 5.14
CA GLN A 132 -2.21 28.12 5.61
C GLN A 132 -3.63 28.07 6.17
N GLU A 133 -4.05 29.09 6.95
CA GLU A 133 -5.43 29.18 7.45
C GLU A 133 -6.45 29.29 6.30
N THR A 134 -6.15 30.08 5.26
CA THR A 134 -6.98 30.22 4.07
C THR A 134 -7.07 28.90 3.32
N TYR A 135 -5.93 28.27 3.08
CA TYR A 135 -5.83 27.00 2.37
C TYR A 135 -6.59 25.86 3.07
N LEU A 136 -6.35 25.66 4.37
CA LEU A 136 -7.02 24.61 5.14
C LEU A 136 -8.55 24.82 5.15
N HIS A 137 -9.00 26.07 5.26
CA HIS A 137 -10.42 26.39 5.19
C HIS A 137 -11.02 26.04 3.81
N GLY A 138 -10.35 26.43 2.73
CA GLY A 138 -10.76 26.16 1.35
C GLY A 138 -10.79 24.67 1.06
N LEU A 139 -9.68 23.96 1.35
CA LEU A 139 -9.54 22.53 1.09
C LEU A 139 -10.62 21.69 1.79
N VAL A 140 -10.85 21.92 3.08
CA VAL A 140 -11.81 21.14 3.86
C VAL A 140 -13.25 21.34 3.37
N LYS A 141 -13.57 22.53 2.81
CA LYS A 141 -14.87 22.85 2.21
C LYS A 141 -14.98 22.47 0.74
N HIS A 142 -13.87 22.18 0.08
CA HIS A 142 -13.87 21.85 -1.34
C HIS A 142 -14.88 20.75 -1.64
N VAL A 143 -15.69 20.94 -2.67
CA VAL A 143 -16.68 19.97 -3.14
C VAL A 143 -16.08 19.20 -4.31
N ASN A 144 -15.84 17.93 -4.12
CA ASN A 144 -15.34 17.05 -5.16
C ASN A 144 -16.39 16.91 -6.28
N PRO A 145 -16.09 17.30 -7.52
CA PRO A 145 -17.06 17.26 -8.62
C PRO A 145 -17.48 15.84 -9.01
N TYR A 146 -16.66 14.82 -8.74
CA TYR A 146 -16.97 13.42 -9.07
C TYR A 146 -17.89 12.75 -8.04
N THR A 147 -17.83 13.18 -6.78
CA THR A 147 -18.66 12.59 -5.71
C THR A 147 -19.84 13.48 -5.30
N GLY A 148 -19.80 14.77 -5.65
CA GLY A 148 -20.79 15.78 -5.23
C GLY A 148 -20.73 16.11 -3.74
N LEU A 149 -19.69 15.66 -3.01
CA LEU A 149 -19.57 15.83 -1.56
C LEU A 149 -18.40 16.76 -1.22
N ALA A 150 -18.60 17.60 -0.21
CA ALA A 150 -17.48 18.33 0.36
C ALA A 150 -16.53 17.36 1.10
N TYR A 151 -15.22 17.62 1.08
CA TYR A 151 -14.24 16.74 1.75
C TYR A 151 -14.58 16.50 3.22
N LYS A 152 -15.06 17.52 3.94
CA LYS A 152 -15.52 17.38 5.33
C LYS A 152 -16.74 16.47 5.51
N ASP A 153 -17.53 16.26 4.47
CA ASP A 153 -18.78 15.52 4.50
C ASP A 153 -18.69 14.14 3.84
N ASP A 154 -17.63 13.88 3.03
CA ASP A 154 -17.45 12.60 2.35
C ASP A 154 -17.06 11.48 3.35
N PRO A 155 -17.88 10.42 3.52
CA PRO A 155 -17.62 9.37 4.50
C PRO A 155 -16.35 8.53 4.22
N SER A 156 -15.84 8.54 2.99
CA SER A 156 -14.58 7.85 2.67
C SER A 156 -13.35 8.59 3.21
N ILE A 157 -13.45 9.91 3.38
CA ILE A 157 -12.40 10.71 4.05
C ILE A 157 -12.64 10.61 5.56
N VAL A 158 -11.78 9.88 6.26
CA VAL A 158 -11.97 9.58 7.69
C VAL A 158 -11.31 10.60 8.62
N GLY A 159 -10.42 11.43 8.11
CA GLY A 159 -9.75 12.48 8.90
C GLY A 159 -8.83 13.34 8.08
N PHE A 160 -8.33 14.39 8.73
CA PHE A 160 -7.34 15.30 8.18
C PHE A 160 -6.09 15.30 9.05
N GLU A 161 -4.93 15.34 8.44
CA GLU A 161 -3.67 15.64 9.08
C GLU A 161 -3.24 17.04 8.62
N ILE A 162 -2.82 17.90 9.53
CA ILE A 162 -2.57 19.31 9.20
C ILE A 162 -1.40 19.43 8.23
N ASN A 163 -0.27 18.79 8.54
CA ASN A 163 0.93 18.86 7.71
C ASN A 163 1.78 17.60 7.82
N ASN A 164 2.57 17.35 6.79
CA ASN A 164 3.58 16.32 6.76
C ASN A 164 4.87 16.85 7.37
N GLU A 165 5.42 16.14 8.33
CA GLU A 165 6.74 16.37 8.95
C GLU A 165 7.02 17.85 9.29
N PRO A 166 6.21 18.49 10.14
CA PRO A 166 6.38 19.90 10.48
C PRO A 166 7.74 20.16 11.10
N CYS A 167 8.37 21.28 10.72
CA CYS A 167 9.62 21.74 11.30
C CYS A 167 9.37 22.91 12.25
N HIS A 168 9.27 22.64 13.56
CA HIS A 168 9.08 23.67 14.56
C HIS A 168 10.41 24.12 15.15
N SER A 169 10.73 25.41 15.04
CA SER A 169 11.88 26.06 15.67
C SER A 169 11.51 26.85 16.93
N GLY A 170 10.20 27.03 17.20
CA GLY A 170 9.68 27.86 18.27
C GLY A 170 9.55 27.17 19.64
N THR A 171 9.09 27.94 20.61
CA THR A 171 8.75 27.45 21.95
C THR A 171 7.46 26.58 21.94
N LYS A 172 7.26 25.75 22.96
CA LYS A 172 6.02 24.99 23.17
C LYS A 172 4.77 25.87 23.14
N LYS A 173 4.86 27.14 23.57
CA LYS A 173 3.74 28.09 23.54
C LYS A 173 3.40 28.51 22.10
N GLU A 174 4.40 28.81 21.31
CA GLU A 174 4.24 29.20 19.89
C GLU A 174 3.71 28.03 19.06
N VAL A 175 4.27 26.83 19.23
CA VAL A 175 3.78 25.60 18.57
C VAL A 175 2.31 25.33 18.91
N LYS A 176 1.93 25.44 20.20
CA LYS A 176 0.52 25.30 20.60
C LYS A 176 -0.37 26.37 19.94
N ALA A 177 0.10 27.62 19.88
CA ALA A 177 -0.64 28.71 19.25
C ALA A 177 -0.85 28.47 17.76
N TYR A 178 0.19 28.02 17.03
CA TYR A 178 0.11 27.65 15.63
C TYR A 178 -0.92 26.53 15.39
N ILE A 179 -0.80 25.40 16.09
CA ILE A 179 -1.74 24.27 15.92
C ILE A 179 -3.18 24.72 16.20
N ASN A 180 -3.40 25.53 17.23
CA ASN A 180 -4.74 26.04 17.54
C ASN A 180 -5.30 26.96 16.43
N ARG A 181 -4.45 27.73 15.74
CA ARG A 181 -4.86 28.53 14.56
C ARG A 181 -5.30 27.63 13.42
N MET A 182 -4.54 26.59 13.09
CA MET A 182 -4.89 25.63 12.04
C MET A 182 -6.19 24.90 12.36
N LEU A 183 -6.34 24.41 13.60
CA LEU A 183 -7.57 23.79 14.07
C LEU A 183 -8.77 24.74 13.98
N LYS A 184 -8.59 26.02 14.31
CA LYS A 184 -9.64 27.04 14.19
C LYS A 184 -10.08 27.24 12.73
N ALA A 185 -9.13 27.26 11.79
CA ALA A 185 -9.43 27.39 10.36
C ALA A 185 -10.26 26.18 9.86
N ILE A 186 -9.88 24.97 10.23
CA ILE A 186 -10.61 23.74 9.91
C ILE A 186 -11.99 23.74 10.57
N ASN A 187 -12.10 24.04 11.85
CA ASN A 187 -13.36 23.98 12.60
C ASN A 187 -14.39 25.01 12.11
N LYS A 188 -13.95 26.17 11.61
CA LYS A 188 -14.84 27.18 10.99
C LYS A 188 -15.59 26.66 9.77
N THR A 189 -15.12 25.57 9.14
CA THR A 189 -15.81 24.92 8.02
C THR A 189 -17.04 24.10 8.45
N GLY A 190 -17.20 23.84 9.73
CA GLY A 190 -18.15 22.87 10.29
C GLY A 190 -17.64 21.41 10.24
N ASN A 191 -16.35 21.20 10.05
CA ASN A 191 -15.75 19.87 10.06
C ASN A 191 -16.02 19.12 11.37
N ARG A 192 -16.43 17.86 11.27
CA ARG A 192 -16.65 16.95 12.41
C ARG A 192 -15.70 15.75 12.42
N LYS A 193 -14.85 15.64 11.39
CA LYS A 193 -13.85 14.56 11.30
C LYS A 193 -12.68 14.84 12.22
N PRO A 194 -12.00 13.79 12.70
CA PRO A 194 -10.79 13.95 13.50
C PRO A 194 -9.69 14.68 12.73
N VAL A 195 -8.92 15.46 13.46
CA VAL A 195 -7.75 16.19 12.95
C VAL A 195 -6.52 15.69 13.68
N PHE A 196 -5.50 15.30 12.93
CA PHE A 196 -4.24 14.73 13.39
C PHE A 196 -3.10 15.72 13.22
N TYR A 197 -2.04 15.50 14.00
CA TYR A 197 -0.81 16.27 13.91
C TYR A 197 0.41 15.35 13.88
N ASN A 198 1.31 15.61 12.93
CA ASN A 198 2.48 14.78 12.69
C ASN A 198 3.60 15.07 13.71
N VAL A 199 4.21 14.02 14.25
CA VAL A 199 5.28 14.16 15.25
C VAL A 199 6.66 14.29 14.60
N SER A 200 6.95 13.54 13.58
CA SER A 200 8.23 13.51 12.84
C SER A 200 9.48 13.84 13.66
N HIS A 201 10.16 14.96 13.36
CA HIS A 201 11.47 15.30 13.93
C HIS A 201 11.44 16.10 15.21
N ASN A 202 10.27 16.50 15.73
CA ASN A 202 10.13 17.51 16.77
C ASN A 202 9.73 16.96 18.15
N GLY A 203 10.38 15.89 18.60
CA GLY A 203 10.07 15.25 19.88
C GLY A 203 10.06 16.21 21.10
N TYR A 204 10.86 17.27 21.08
CA TYR A 204 10.96 18.23 22.20
C TYR A 204 9.72 19.11 22.39
N VAL A 205 8.88 19.30 21.37
CA VAL A 205 7.64 20.09 21.44
C VAL A 205 6.37 19.26 21.50
N VAL A 206 6.44 17.95 21.44
CA VAL A 206 5.29 17.04 21.39
C VAL A 206 4.30 17.27 22.54
N GLU A 207 4.78 17.63 23.73
CA GLU A 207 3.90 17.99 24.85
C GLU A 207 2.92 19.13 24.49
N ALA A 208 3.32 20.05 23.61
CA ALA A 208 2.45 21.12 23.14
C ALA A 208 1.31 20.60 22.28
N TYR A 209 1.54 19.57 21.47
CA TYR A 209 0.51 18.92 20.63
C TYR A 209 -0.62 18.35 21.49
N TYR A 210 -0.25 17.64 22.57
CA TYR A 210 -1.21 17.03 23.49
C TYR A 210 -2.00 18.04 24.33
N LYS A 211 -1.57 19.30 24.37
CA LYS A 211 -2.30 20.42 24.99
C LYS A 211 -3.23 21.16 24.02
N THR A 212 -3.43 20.63 22.82
CA THR A 212 -4.37 21.13 21.80
C THR A 212 -5.55 20.18 21.62
N ALA A 213 -6.54 20.60 20.82
CA ALA A 213 -7.73 19.82 20.54
C ALA A 213 -7.58 18.83 19.37
N ILE A 214 -6.37 18.46 18.96
CA ILE A 214 -6.16 17.37 17.99
C ILE A 214 -6.67 16.06 18.55
N GLN A 215 -7.19 15.17 17.67
CA GLN A 215 -7.69 13.86 18.09
C GLN A 215 -6.61 12.79 18.12
N GLY A 216 -5.49 12.99 17.43
CA GLY A 216 -4.38 12.05 17.40
C GLY A 216 -3.08 12.61 16.91
N THR A 217 -2.05 11.80 17.00
CA THR A 217 -0.71 12.06 16.49
C THR A 217 -0.28 10.96 15.53
N THR A 218 0.60 11.31 14.61
CA THR A 218 1.06 10.43 13.54
C THR A 218 2.57 10.30 13.56
N TYR A 219 3.07 9.12 13.14
CA TYR A 219 4.45 8.68 13.30
C TYR A 219 4.95 8.02 12.03
N GLN A 220 6.27 8.05 11.83
CA GLN A 220 6.95 7.33 10.76
C GLN A 220 7.88 6.26 11.31
N TRP A 221 8.23 5.28 10.47
CA TRP A 221 9.24 4.29 10.83
C TRP A 221 9.98 3.72 9.63
N TYR A 222 11.25 4.03 9.57
CA TYR A 222 12.23 3.47 8.63
C TYR A 222 13.35 2.82 9.43
N PRO A 223 13.15 1.58 9.93
CA PRO A 223 14.01 0.96 10.93
C PRO A 223 15.43 0.66 10.45
N ILE A 224 15.64 0.60 9.13
CA ILE A 224 16.93 0.25 8.51
C ILE A 224 17.64 1.51 7.98
N GLY A 225 16.97 2.65 8.00
CA GLY A 225 17.42 3.90 7.39
C GLY A 225 16.79 4.13 6.01
N LEU A 226 17.24 5.17 5.34
CA LEU A 226 16.73 5.61 4.03
C LEU A 226 17.88 5.92 3.07
N VAL A 227 17.63 5.69 1.77
CA VAL A 227 18.46 6.11 0.64
C VAL A 227 19.90 5.60 0.75
N SER A 228 20.05 4.27 0.88
CA SER A 228 21.37 3.63 0.84
C SER A 228 22.02 3.71 -0.56
N GLY A 229 21.21 3.88 -1.60
CA GLY A 229 21.66 3.91 -2.99
C GLY A 229 21.95 2.52 -3.58
N GLN A 230 21.59 1.46 -2.90
CA GLN A 230 21.76 0.06 -3.32
C GLN A 230 20.84 -0.86 -2.54
N THR A 231 20.55 -2.03 -3.08
CA THR A 231 19.79 -3.07 -2.38
C THR A 231 20.52 -3.51 -1.12
N GLN A 232 19.86 -3.40 0.04
CA GLN A 232 20.35 -3.88 1.33
C GLN A 232 20.11 -5.39 1.45
N GLN A 233 21.10 -6.09 2.03
CA GLN A 233 21.08 -7.53 2.24
C GLN A 233 21.20 -7.86 3.73
N GLY A 234 20.50 -8.87 4.21
CA GLY A 234 20.63 -9.35 5.59
C GLY A 234 19.30 -9.63 6.28
N ASN A 235 19.40 -10.12 7.50
CA ASN A 235 18.24 -10.36 8.35
C ASN A 235 17.92 -9.11 9.18
N PHE A 236 16.83 -8.44 8.84
CA PHE A 236 16.40 -7.21 9.50
C PHE A 236 15.26 -7.43 10.52
N LEU A 237 14.80 -8.66 10.75
CA LEU A 237 13.76 -8.96 11.75
C LEU A 237 14.11 -8.46 13.16
N PRO A 238 15.36 -8.56 13.65
CA PRO A 238 15.71 -8.02 14.97
C PRO A 238 15.51 -6.50 15.11
N TYR A 239 15.52 -5.75 13.99
CA TYR A 239 15.38 -4.29 14.00
C TYR A 239 13.92 -3.83 14.08
N ILE A 240 12.96 -4.75 13.89
CA ILE A 240 11.54 -4.41 13.79
C ILE A 240 10.67 -5.06 14.88
N ASP A 241 11.28 -5.67 15.88
CA ASP A 241 10.55 -6.34 16.97
C ASP A 241 9.86 -5.37 17.92
N ARG A 242 10.34 -4.13 18.00
CA ARG A 242 9.82 -3.14 18.93
C ARG A 242 9.82 -1.74 18.31
N TYR A 243 8.69 -1.06 18.45
CA TYR A 243 8.55 0.34 18.12
C TYR A 243 8.33 1.15 19.41
N ASP A 244 9.35 1.87 19.83
CA ASP A 244 9.31 2.69 21.03
C ASP A 244 8.94 4.14 20.71
N ILE A 245 7.96 4.67 21.43
CA ILE A 245 7.63 6.08 21.39
C ILE A 245 8.28 6.76 22.60
N PRO A 246 9.38 7.52 22.42
CA PRO A 246 10.27 7.91 23.54
C PRO A 246 9.63 8.79 24.61
N PHE A 247 8.45 9.35 24.34
CA PHE A 247 7.74 10.27 25.24
C PHE A 247 6.41 9.70 25.73
N SER A 248 6.08 8.46 25.41
CA SER A 248 4.80 7.83 25.79
C SER A 248 4.49 7.94 27.28
N ASP A 249 5.49 7.71 28.12
CA ASP A 249 5.36 7.74 29.59
C ASP A 249 5.42 9.15 30.19
N LYS A 250 5.88 10.14 29.40
CA LYS A 250 6.16 11.49 29.88
C LYS A 250 5.08 12.51 29.50
N VAL A 251 4.29 12.21 28.48
CA VAL A 251 3.29 13.15 27.93
C VAL A 251 1.91 12.84 28.50
N LYS A 252 1.40 13.76 29.32
CA LYS A 252 0.05 13.63 29.89
C LYS A 252 -1.01 13.55 28.80
N GLY A 253 -1.82 12.50 28.82
CA GLY A 253 -2.93 12.29 27.89
C GLY A 253 -2.52 11.56 26.61
N PHE A 254 -1.32 10.99 26.56
CA PHE A 254 -0.85 10.19 25.43
C PHE A 254 -1.85 9.09 25.05
N ASP A 255 -2.31 8.28 26.01
CA ASP A 255 -3.23 7.17 25.76
C ASP A 255 -4.65 7.58 25.37
N LYS A 256 -5.00 8.86 25.52
CA LYS A 256 -6.32 9.40 25.18
C LYS A 256 -6.44 9.82 23.72
N LYS A 257 -5.35 9.81 22.97
CA LYS A 257 -5.30 10.23 21.57
C LYS A 257 -5.00 9.06 20.66
N THR A 258 -5.63 9.06 19.47
CA THR A 258 -5.40 8.05 18.44
C THR A 258 -3.97 8.13 17.92
N ARG A 259 -3.39 6.98 17.61
CA ARG A 259 -2.06 6.86 17.02
C ARG A 259 -2.15 6.28 15.61
N MET A 260 -1.43 6.91 14.68
CA MET A 260 -1.34 6.49 13.28
C MET A 260 0.12 6.38 12.86
N VAL A 261 0.44 5.36 12.08
CA VAL A 261 1.68 5.33 11.29
C VAL A 261 1.34 5.92 9.93
N TYR A 262 1.87 7.12 9.68
CA TYR A 262 1.60 7.82 8.42
C TYR A 262 2.51 7.34 7.28
N GLU A 263 3.72 6.93 7.62
CA GLU A 263 4.71 6.39 6.70
C GLU A 263 5.54 5.31 7.38
N PHE A 264 5.77 4.22 6.68
CA PHE A 264 6.75 3.21 7.04
C PHE A 264 7.19 2.43 5.80
N ASP A 265 8.41 1.95 5.82
CA ASP A 265 8.88 0.95 4.84
C ASP A 265 10.13 0.24 5.37
N PRO A 266 10.35 -1.05 5.04
CA PRO A 266 11.67 -1.66 5.07
C PRO A 266 12.45 -1.19 3.83
N ALA A 267 12.89 0.07 3.86
CA ALA A 267 13.47 0.76 2.73
C ALA A 267 14.73 0.08 2.17
N ASP A 268 15.00 0.26 0.88
CA ASP A 268 16.17 -0.27 0.18
C ASP A 268 16.31 -1.80 0.18
N ILE A 269 15.21 -2.56 0.40
CA ILE A 269 15.21 -4.03 0.35
C ILE A 269 14.16 -4.61 -0.59
N MET A 270 14.49 -5.76 -1.20
CA MET A 270 13.57 -6.52 -2.05
C MET A 270 12.91 -7.70 -1.32
N TYR A 271 13.32 -8.01 -0.11
CA TYR A 271 12.76 -9.11 0.67
C TYR A 271 11.27 -8.93 1.00
N SER A 272 10.57 -10.05 1.09
CA SER A 272 9.13 -10.10 1.32
C SER A 272 8.71 -10.47 2.75
N TYR A 273 9.64 -10.76 3.65
CA TYR A 273 9.34 -11.22 5.02
C TYR A 273 9.01 -10.09 6.02
N MET A 274 9.21 -8.83 5.68
CA MET A 274 9.22 -7.74 6.67
C MET A 274 7.83 -7.21 7.06
N TYR A 275 6.93 -7.00 6.09
CA TYR A 275 5.69 -6.24 6.33
C TYR A 275 4.79 -6.80 7.42
N PRO A 276 4.47 -8.12 7.48
CA PRO A 276 3.63 -8.64 8.56
C PRO A 276 4.27 -8.51 9.95
N ALA A 277 5.61 -8.65 10.03
CA ALA A 277 6.34 -8.46 11.28
C ALA A 277 6.31 -6.99 11.75
N MET A 278 6.44 -6.02 10.83
CA MET A 278 6.28 -4.59 11.15
C MET A 278 4.86 -4.29 11.64
N VAL A 279 3.83 -4.85 10.99
CA VAL A 279 2.44 -4.70 11.44
C VAL A 279 2.23 -5.29 12.83
N ARG A 280 2.78 -6.47 13.12
CA ARG A 280 2.79 -7.05 14.47
C ARG A 280 3.27 -6.03 15.50
N THR A 281 4.40 -5.41 15.24
CA THR A 281 5.00 -4.40 16.12
C THR A 281 4.13 -3.15 16.26
N PHE A 282 3.59 -2.63 15.16
CA PHE A 282 2.68 -1.49 15.22
C PHE A 282 1.40 -1.77 16.01
N ARG A 283 0.81 -2.96 15.82
CA ARG A 283 -0.39 -3.35 16.59
C ARG A 283 -0.07 -3.45 18.08
N THR A 284 1.06 -4.04 18.44
CA THR A 284 1.53 -4.11 19.84
C THR A 284 1.73 -2.71 20.43
N ALA A 285 2.29 -1.76 19.67
CA ALA A 285 2.48 -0.37 20.08
C ALA A 285 1.19 0.46 20.08
N GLY A 286 0.04 -0.12 19.70
CA GLY A 286 -1.26 0.51 19.81
C GLY A 286 -1.71 1.35 18.62
N PHE A 287 -1.15 1.13 17.44
CA PHE A 287 -1.55 1.84 16.21
C PHE A 287 -2.79 1.25 15.57
N GLN A 288 -3.67 2.13 15.09
CA GLN A 288 -4.94 1.79 14.44
C GLN A 288 -4.92 2.00 12.93
N TRP A 289 -4.21 3.02 12.45
CA TRP A 289 -4.00 3.34 11.06
C TRP A 289 -2.52 3.12 10.72
N ILE A 290 -2.25 2.42 9.60
CA ILE A 290 -0.89 2.07 9.20
C ILE A 290 -0.81 2.18 7.68
N THR A 291 -0.02 3.12 7.14
CA THR A 291 0.17 3.31 5.71
C THR A 291 1.64 3.26 5.32
N GLN A 292 1.99 2.37 4.39
CA GLN A 292 3.33 2.24 3.82
C GLN A 292 3.60 3.44 2.90
N PHE A 293 4.85 3.85 2.78
CA PHE A 293 5.30 4.87 1.84
C PHE A 293 6.39 4.28 0.92
N ALA A 294 6.15 4.21 -0.41
CA ALA A 294 4.91 4.53 -1.10
C ALA A 294 4.60 3.44 -2.14
N TYR A 295 3.37 3.38 -2.65
CA TYR A 295 3.01 2.54 -3.78
C TYR A 295 3.43 3.22 -5.09
N ASP A 296 4.24 2.54 -5.89
CA ASP A 296 4.72 3.06 -7.17
C ASP A 296 3.62 3.00 -8.24
N PRO A 297 3.35 4.10 -8.95
CA PRO A 297 2.48 4.04 -10.11
C PRO A 297 2.97 3.02 -11.15
N MET A 298 2.07 2.14 -11.59
CA MET A 298 2.41 1.01 -12.47
C MET A 298 3.17 1.44 -13.72
N ASP A 299 2.79 2.57 -14.32
CA ASP A 299 3.35 3.03 -15.59
C ASP A 299 4.81 3.53 -15.47
N ILE A 300 5.31 3.80 -14.25
CA ILE A 300 6.71 4.20 -13.98
C ILE A 300 7.46 3.23 -13.06
N ALA A 301 6.78 2.22 -12.52
CA ALA A 301 7.37 1.27 -11.58
C ALA A 301 8.51 0.42 -12.20
N TYR A 302 8.53 0.25 -13.52
CA TYR A 302 9.62 -0.44 -14.21
C TYR A 302 11.01 0.18 -13.93
N ALA A 303 11.04 1.47 -13.59
CA ALA A 303 12.25 2.26 -13.35
C ALA A 303 12.46 2.65 -11.88
N ASN A 304 11.48 2.39 -11.00
CA ASN A 304 11.47 2.79 -9.59
C ASN A 304 11.90 4.26 -9.39
N THR A 305 11.22 5.17 -10.07
CA THR A 305 11.59 6.60 -10.06
C THR A 305 10.79 7.44 -9.08
N GLU A 306 9.73 6.91 -8.46
CA GLU A 306 8.87 7.71 -7.57
C GLU A 306 9.63 8.17 -6.30
N TYR A 307 10.08 7.24 -5.51
CA TYR A 307 11.00 7.47 -4.38
C TYR A 307 11.92 6.25 -4.30
N GLN A 308 13.07 6.31 -4.92
CA GLN A 308 13.95 5.18 -5.20
C GLN A 308 14.21 4.20 -4.04
N THR A 309 14.15 4.68 -2.81
CA THR A 309 14.36 3.87 -1.59
C THR A 309 13.14 3.01 -1.22
N HIS A 310 11.99 3.32 -1.83
CA HIS A 310 10.74 2.58 -1.70
C HIS A 310 10.40 1.94 -3.03
N PHE A 311 10.09 0.66 -3.03
CA PHE A 311 9.70 -0.02 -4.25
C PHE A 311 8.61 -1.04 -3.94
N LEU A 312 7.37 -0.67 -4.29
CA LEU A 312 6.20 -1.51 -4.09
C LEU A 312 5.20 -1.34 -5.24
N ASN A 313 5.03 -2.38 -6.03
CA ASN A 313 3.98 -2.45 -7.06
C ASN A 313 3.55 -3.90 -7.26
N LEU A 314 2.27 -4.17 -7.49
CA LEU A 314 1.76 -5.55 -7.63
C LEU A 314 2.42 -6.30 -8.79
N ALA A 315 2.65 -5.64 -9.92
CA ALA A 315 3.23 -6.28 -11.10
C ALA A 315 4.76 -6.38 -11.02
N TYR A 316 5.44 -5.34 -10.49
CA TYR A 316 6.90 -5.24 -10.54
C TYR A 316 7.61 -5.78 -9.28
N THR A 317 6.92 -5.86 -8.15
CA THR A 317 7.43 -6.45 -6.90
C THR A 317 6.43 -7.44 -6.31
N PRO A 318 6.08 -8.51 -7.04
CA PRO A 318 4.98 -9.40 -6.67
C PRO A 318 5.13 -10.01 -5.26
N HIS A 319 6.36 -10.41 -4.87
CA HIS A 319 6.64 -10.95 -3.54
C HIS A 319 6.31 -9.94 -2.43
N LYS A 320 6.79 -8.70 -2.56
CA LYS A 320 6.49 -7.62 -1.61
C LYS A 320 5.00 -7.29 -1.59
N ALA A 321 4.35 -7.29 -2.74
CA ALA A 321 2.92 -7.02 -2.84
C ALA A 321 2.07 -8.10 -2.14
N ILE A 322 2.40 -9.38 -2.29
CA ILE A 322 1.73 -10.46 -1.54
C ILE A 322 2.04 -10.35 -0.03
N SER A 323 3.26 -9.97 0.36
CA SER A 323 3.58 -9.69 1.77
C SER A 323 2.72 -8.53 2.33
N MET A 324 2.49 -7.47 1.54
CA MET A 324 1.56 -6.38 1.91
C MET A 324 0.11 -6.87 2.07
N LYS A 325 -0.36 -7.79 1.20
CA LYS A 325 -1.67 -8.43 1.35
C LYS A 325 -1.77 -9.21 2.67
N ILE A 326 -0.73 -9.94 3.04
CA ILE A 326 -0.66 -10.67 4.31
C ILE A 326 -0.62 -9.69 5.49
N ALA A 327 0.15 -8.62 5.38
CA ALA A 327 0.22 -7.55 6.38
C ALA A 327 -1.15 -6.85 6.59
N ALA A 328 -1.93 -6.67 5.53
CA ALA A 328 -3.29 -6.14 5.62
C ALA A 328 -4.22 -7.06 6.45
N GLU A 329 -4.09 -8.38 6.30
CA GLU A 329 -4.83 -9.34 7.13
C GLU A 329 -4.35 -9.30 8.59
N ALA A 330 -3.03 -9.18 8.82
CA ALA A 330 -2.48 -9.03 10.17
C ALA A 330 -3.01 -7.75 10.85
N ALA A 331 -3.03 -6.62 10.15
CA ALA A 331 -3.56 -5.37 10.69
C ALA A 331 -5.02 -5.47 11.12
N ARG A 332 -5.85 -6.26 10.41
CA ARG A 332 -7.26 -6.46 10.72
C ARG A 332 -7.53 -7.47 11.83
N SER A 333 -6.67 -8.48 11.98
CA SER A 333 -6.89 -9.60 12.91
C SER A 333 -6.16 -9.46 14.23
N LEU A 334 -4.98 -8.85 14.25
CA LEU A 334 -4.21 -8.63 15.47
C LEU A 334 -4.85 -7.52 16.31
N LYS A 335 -5.11 -7.80 17.58
CA LYS A 335 -5.69 -6.82 18.48
C LYS A 335 -4.66 -5.76 18.87
N ARG A 336 -5.10 -4.54 18.95
CA ARG A 336 -4.27 -3.39 19.31
C ARG A 336 -3.85 -3.44 20.79
N GLY A 337 -2.55 -3.24 21.04
CA GLY A 337 -1.99 -3.23 22.40
C GLY A 337 -1.70 -4.62 22.97
N GLU A 338 -1.98 -5.71 22.23
CA GLU A 338 -1.57 -7.06 22.61
C GLU A 338 -0.18 -7.39 22.06
N SER A 339 0.61 -8.12 22.84
CA SER A 339 1.91 -8.63 22.40
C SER A 339 1.75 -9.93 21.63
N TYR A 340 2.45 -10.06 20.52
CA TYR A 340 2.46 -11.27 19.68
C TYR A 340 3.90 -11.83 19.52
N GLY A 341 4.73 -11.55 20.52
CA GLY A 341 6.10 -12.06 20.59
C GLY A 341 7.10 -11.28 19.75
N SER A 342 8.30 -11.79 19.64
CA SER A 342 9.46 -11.19 18.99
C SER A 342 10.34 -12.24 18.32
N TYR A 343 11.16 -11.78 17.35
CA TYR A 343 12.18 -12.61 16.73
C TYR A 343 13.32 -12.92 17.74
N PRO A 344 13.98 -14.09 17.71
CA PRO A 344 13.77 -15.21 16.77
C PRO A 344 12.74 -16.26 17.22
N GLN A 345 12.19 -16.15 18.43
CA GLN A 345 11.32 -17.18 19.01
C GLN A 345 9.94 -17.22 18.35
N ASP A 346 9.41 -16.06 18.01
CA ASP A 346 8.03 -15.89 17.57
C ASP A 346 7.96 -15.45 16.10
N THR A 347 8.45 -16.30 15.20
CA THR A 347 8.26 -16.14 13.74
C THR A 347 6.86 -16.55 13.28
N LEU A 348 6.15 -17.33 14.10
CA LEU A 348 4.76 -17.70 13.95
C LEU A 348 3.94 -16.91 14.97
N PHE A 349 2.92 -16.16 14.57
CA PHE A 349 2.13 -15.30 15.45
C PHE A 349 0.68 -15.14 15.00
N GLY A 350 -0.17 -14.68 15.91
CA GLY A 350 -1.59 -14.50 15.68
C GLY A 350 -2.28 -15.78 15.20
N ASP A 351 -3.29 -15.67 14.33
CA ASP A 351 -3.97 -16.81 13.73
C ASP A 351 -3.36 -17.18 12.38
N GLY A 352 -2.18 -17.80 12.44
CA GLY A 352 -1.52 -18.42 11.30
C GLY A 352 -0.64 -17.50 10.45
N PHE A 353 -0.14 -16.39 11.00
CA PHE A 353 0.89 -15.58 10.34
C PHE A 353 2.28 -16.17 10.61
N ARG A 354 3.11 -16.25 9.58
CA ARG A 354 4.51 -16.69 9.68
C ARG A 354 5.41 -15.76 8.86
N VAL A 355 6.60 -15.49 9.38
CA VAL A 355 7.68 -14.80 8.68
C VAL A 355 8.97 -15.60 8.77
N SER A 356 9.74 -15.63 7.68
CA SER A 356 11.01 -16.36 7.63
C SER A 356 12.02 -15.59 6.77
N TYR A 357 13.13 -15.20 7.37
CA TYR A 357 14.24 -14.61 6.63
C TYR A 357 14.90 -15.61 5.68
N THR A 358 15.16 -16.82 6.15
CA THR A 358 15.88 -17.85 5.37
C THR A 358 15.12 -18.32 4.14
N GLU A 359 13.79 -18.23 4.18
CA GLU A 359 12.91 -18.58 3.05
C GLU A 359 12.46 -17.34 2.27
N ASP A 360 12.84 -16.14 2.69
CA ASP A 360 12.28 -14.85 2.22
C ASP A 360 10.76 -14.91 2.15
N LEU A 361 10.10 -15.27 3.25
CA LEU A 361 8.70 -15.63 3.25
C LEU A 361 7.89 -14.85 4.27
N SER A 362 6.77 -14.33 3.81
CA SER A 362 5.59 -14.01 4.63
C SER A 362 4.47 -14.98 4.27
N GLU A 363 3.76 -15.48 5.27
CA GLU A 363 2.70 -16.47 5.10
C GLU A 363 1.50 -16.18 6.00
N LEU A 364 0.31 -16.43 5.50
CA LEU A 364 -0.93 -16.55 6.27
C LEU A 364 -1.58 -17.89 5.98
N ASN A 365 -1.82 -18.67 7.03
CA ASN A 365 -2.48 -19.99 6.95
C ASN A 365 -3.48 -20.15 8.11
N ASN A 366 -4.72 -19.67 7.92
CA ASN A 366 -5.74 -19.65 8.98
C ASN A 366 -6.94 -20.61 8.73
N GLY A 367 -6.79 -21.54 7.79
CA GLY A 367 -7.82 -22.52 7.42
C GLY A 367 -8.82 -22.03 6.37
N LYS A 368 -9.05 -20.72 6.22
CA LYS A 368 -9.89 -20.14 5.16
C LYS A 368 -9.09 -19.41 4.09
N LYS A 369 -7.93 -18.87 4.47
CA LYS A 369 -7.02 -18.15 3.61
C LYS A 369 -5.65 -18.80 3.68
N PHE A 370 -5.01 -18.95 2.52
CA PHE A 370 -3.65 -19.43 2.40
C PHE A 370 -2.88 -18.51 1.45
N TYR A 371 -2.06 -17.62 2.04
CA TYR A 371 -1.27 -16.64 1.31
C TYR A 371 0.21 -16.83 1.59
N TYR A 372 1.06 -16.69 0.58
CA TYR A 372 2.52 -16.86 0.69
C TYR A 372 3.25 -15.97 -0.33
N SER A 373 4.25 -15.26 0.14
CA SER A 373 5.00 -14.31 -0.67
C SER A 373 6.13 -14.94 -1.49
N ASN A 374 6.46 -16.21 -1.23
CA ASN A 374 7.48 -17.00 -1.92
C ASN A 374 7.14 -18.49 -1.81
N HIS A 375 7.95 -19.36 -2.40
CA HIS A 375 7.78 -20.81 -2.27
C HIS A 375 7.62 -21.23 -0.81
N THR A 376 6.69 -22.13 -0.54
CA THR A 376 6.47 -22.68 0.79
C THR A 376 6.18 -24.18 0.74
N ASN A 377 6.64 -24.90 1.76
CA ASN A 377 6.31 -26.30 1.99
C ASN A 377 5.22 -26.49 3.06
N THR A 378 4.66 -25.38 3.57
CA THR A 378 3.61 -25.42 4.59
C THR A 378 2.31 -25.99 3.99
N GLN A 379 1.77 -27.03 4.63
CA GLN A 379 0.44 -27.54 4.27
C GLN A 379 -0.65 -26.56 4.73
N PRO A 380 -1.69 -26.31 3.92
CA PRO A 380 -2.85 -25.57 4.38
C PRO A 380 -3.45 -26.21 5.64
N LYS A 381 -3.83 -25.39 6.61
CA LYS A 381 -4.45 -25.83 7.87
C LYS A 381 -5.73 -26.65 7.63
N ASP A 382 -6.53 -26.25 6.65
CA ASP A 382 -7.68 -26.99 6.13
C ASP A 382 -7.92 -26.64 4.65
N ALA A 383 -7.41 -27.48 3.75
CA ALA A 383 -7.54 -27.23 2.30
C ALA A 383 -9.01 -27.27 1.82
N SER A 384 -9.90 -27.97 2.52
CA SER A 384 -11.32 -28.09 2.13
C SER A 384 -12.15 -26.85 2.46
N GLN A 385 -11.66 -25.99 3.36
CA GLN A 385 -12.33 -24.77 3.79
C GLN A 385 -11.74 -23.50 3.17
N LEU A 386 -10.78 -23.64 2.29
CA LEU A 386 -10.17 -22.48 1.63
C LEU A 386 -11.17 -21.74 0.76
N VAL A 387 -11.21 -20.42 0.93
CA VAL A 387 -12.02 -19.50 0.12
C VAL A 387 -11.16 -18.47 -0.62
N SER A 388 -9.89 -18.34 -0.27
CA SER A 388 -8.96 -17.43 -0.94
C SER A 388 -7.53 -17.92 -0.81
N ILE A 389 -6.80 -17.91 -1.93
CA ILE A 389 -5.39 -18.23 -2.01
C ILE A 389 -4.70 -17.09 -2.76
N ALA A 390 -3.53 -16.68 -2.32
CA ALA A 390 -2.70 -15.72 -3.04
C ALA A 390 -1.22 -16.08 -2.86
N GLY A 391 -0.46 -16.06 -3.93
CA GLY A 391 0.93 -16.48 -3.84
C GLY A 391 1.84 -15.93 -4.93
N CYS A 392 3.14 -16.05 -4.65
CA CYS A 392 4.21 -16.07 -5.62
C CYS A 392 4.95 -17.41 -5.46
N GLY A 393 5.28 -18.08 -6.58
CA GLY A 393 5.92 -19.40 -6.54
C GLY A 393 4.95 -20.53 -6.14
N SER A 394 5.49 -21.64 -5.65
CA SER A 394 4.76 -22.89 -5.42
C SER A 394 4.48 -23.15 -3.95
N SER A 395 3.45 -23.97 -3.70
CA SER A 395 3.07 -24.52 -2.41
C SER A 395 2.65 -25.99 -2.58
N PRO A 396 2.36 -26.74 -1.49
CA PRO A 396 1.88 -28.12 -1.61
C PRO A 396 0.59 -28.29 -2.40
N ILE A 397 -0.23 -27.25 -2.57
CA ILE A 397 -1.51 -27.32 -3.29
C ILE A 397 -1.53 -26.55 -4.61
N ILE A 398 -0.53 -25.76 -4.91
CA ILE A 398 -0.35 -25.07 -6.19
C ILE A 398 1.11 -25.19 -6.62
N HIS A 399 1.36 -25.81 -7.78
CA HIS A 399 2.67 -25.76 -8.41
C HIS A 399 2.63 -24.75 -9.57
N TYR A 400 3.48 -23.74 -9.51
CA TYR A 400 3.57 -22.68 -10.51
C TYR A 400 5.01 -22.17 -10.63
N GLU A 401 5.54 -22.15 -11.85
CA GLU A 401 6.94 -21.79 -12.12
C GLU A 401 7.11 -20.33 -12.55
N GLY A 402 6.03 -19.60 -12.81
CA GLY A 402 6.09 -18.18 -13.11
C GLY A 402 6.48 -17.34 -11.88
N THR A 403 7.03 -16.17 -12.11
CA THR A 403 7.48 -15.25 -11.04
C THR A 403 6.45 -14.20 -10.66
N GLY A 404 5.36 -14.07 -11.43
CA GLY A 404 4.25 -13.18 -11.13
C GLY A 404 3.39 -13.65 -9.96
N ALA A 405 2.71 -12.72 -9.32
CA ALA A 405 1.72 -13.05 -8.30
C ALA A 405 0.47 -13.70 -8.93
N TYR A 406 -0.18 -14.56 -8.16
CA TYR A 406 -1.51 -15.08 -8.54
C TYR A 406 -2.48 -15.05 -7.36
N PHE A 407 -3.76 -15.04 -7.71
CA PHE A 407 -4.87 -14.98 -6.76
C PHE A 407 -5.95 -15.96 -7.16
N MET A 408 -6.44 -16.73 -6.21
CA MET A 408 -7.59 -17.59 -6.38
C MET A 408 -8.66 -17.23 -5.36
N ASP A 409 -9.84 -16.92 -5.83
CA ASP A 409 -10.98 -16.51 -5.02
C ASP A 409 -12.17 -17.46 -5.29
N CYS A 410 -12.68 -18.11 -4.24
CA CYS A 410 -13.88 -18.92 -4.31
C CYS A 410 -15.10 -17.99 -4.47
N LEU A 411 -15.72 -18.01 -5.64
CA LEU A 411 -16.93 -17.24 -5.91
C LEU A 411 -18.17 -17.90 -5.30
N GLU A 412 -18.23 -19.23 -5.41
CA GLU A 412 -19.16 -20.14 -4.76
C GLU A 412 -18.58 -21.56 -4.79
N PRO A 413 -19.09 -22.54 -4.03
CA PRO A 413 -18.55 -23.88 -4.01
C PRO A 413 -18.40 -24.49 -5.41
N GLY A 414 -17.19 -24.93 -5.73
CA GLY A 414 -16.81 -25.47 -7.03
C GLY A 414 -16.61 -24.44 -8.15
N VAL A 415 -16.67 -23.13 -7.85
CA VAL A 415 -16.45 -22.05 -8.82
C VAL A 415 -15.42 -21.06 -8.28
N TRP A 416 -14.32 -20.90 -9.00
CA TRP A 416 -13.20 -20.06 -8.60
C TRP A 416 -12.83 -19.05 -9.67
N ARG A 417 -12.41 -17.87 -9.23
CA ARG A 417 -11.70 -16.91 -10.07
C ARG A 417 -10.20 -17.08 -9.87
N LEU A 418 -9.47 -17.31 -10.94
CA LEU A 418 -8.02 -17.29 -10.96
C LEU A 418 -7.56 -16.01 -11.67
N GLU A 419 -6.60 -15.30 -11.08
CA GLU A 419 -5.90 -14.19 -11.71
C GLU A 419 -4.40 -14.45 -11.63
N VAL A 420 -3.69 -14.30 -12.75
CA VAL A 420 -2.26 -14.54 -12.85
C VAL A 420 -1.59 -13.31 -13.43
N MET A 421 -0.69 -12.70 -12.66
CA MET A 421 0.13 -11.56 -13.10
C MET A 421 1.27 -12.04 -14.00
N PRO A 422 1.79 -11.18 -14.90
CA PRO A 422 2.96 -11.51 -15.70
C PRO A 422 4.21 -11.66 -14.84
N ASP A 423 5.23 -12.28 -15.41
CA ASP A 423 6.51 -12.45 -14.76
C ASP A 423 7.24 -11.11 -14.58
N ALA A 424 7.82 -10.91 -13.40
CA ALA A 424 8.66 -9.77 -13.06
C ALA A 424 10.11 -10.23 -12.86
N VAL A 425 11.03 -9.67 -13.63
CA VAL A 425 12.44 -10.04 -13.60
C VAL A 425 13.29 -8.82 -13.28
N VAL A 426 14.01 -8.87 -12.17
CA VAL A 426 14.95 -7.80 -11.78
C VAL A 426 16.14 -7.82 -12.73
N VAL A 427 16.40 -6.70 -13.40
CA VAL A 427 17.47 -6.57 -14.41
C VAL A 427 18.55 -5.57 -13.99
N ASN A 428 18.24 -4.68 -13.04
CA ASN A 428 19.19 -3.74 -12.43
C ASN A 428 18.85 -3.56 -10.95
N ASP A 429 19.80 -3.01 -10.18
CA ASP A 429 19.54 -2.65 -8.78
C ASP A 429 18.45 -1.54 -8.72
N PRO A 430 17.28 -1.83 -8.12
CA PRO A 430 16.17 -0.89 -8.08
C PRO A 430 16.43 0.32 -7.19
N PHE A 431 17.34 0.23 -6.23
CA PHE A 431 17.63 1.30 -5.27
C PHE A 431 18.84 2.16 -5.65
N ALA A 432 19.53 1.83 -6.75
CA ALA A 432 20.54 2.69 -7.33
C ALA A 432 19.90 3.95 -7.92
N LYS A 433 20.73 4.94 -8.32
CA LYS A 433 20.24 6.20 -8.90
C LYS A 433 19.20 5.94 -10.00
N PRO A 434 17.97 6.43 -9.85
CA PRO A 434 16.87 6.14 -10.75
C PRO A 434 16.91 7.03 -12.01
N SER A 435 16.28 6.54 -13.08
CA SER A 435 16.00 7.29 -14.30
C SER A 435 14.86 6.59 -15.04
N LEU A 436 13.99 7.35 -15.69
CA LEU A 436 12.95 6.80 -16.57
C LEU A 436 13.53 6.02 -17.76
N ASP A 437 14.79 6.27 -18.13
CA ASP A 437 15.50 5.53 -19.18
C ASP A 437 16.15 4.24 -18.69
N LYS A 438 16.10 3.98 -17.37
CA LYS A 438 16.72 2.82 -16.74
C LYS A 438 15.67 1.83 -16.25
N GLU A 439 15.55 0.70 -16.91
CA GLU A 439 14.70 -0.38 -16.46
C GLU A 439 15.36 -1.14 -15.27
N VAL A 440 14.65 -1.30 -14.17
CA VAL A 440 15.10 -2.06 -12.99
C VAL A 440 14.40 -3.41 -12.87
N VAL A 441 13.13 -3.48 -13.33
CA VAL A 441 12.38 -4.72 -13.44
C VAL A 441 11.71 -4.76 -14.81
N THR A 442 11.93 -5.86 -15.54
CA THR A 442 11.27 -6.11 -16.82
C THR A 442 10.06 -7.03 -16.64
N ILE A 443 9.04 -6.84 -17.50
CA ILE A 443 7.83 -7.66 -17.50
C ILE A 443 7.85 -8.59 -18.71
N ALA A 444 7.55 -9.87 -18.43
CA ALA A 444 7.47 -10.91 -19.44
C ALA A 444 6.18 -11.73 -19.31
N TYR A 445 5.62 -12.11 -20.45
CA TYR A 445 4.38 -12.90 -20.50
C TYR A 445 4.71 -14.36 -20.84
N GLY A 446 5.10 -15.12 -19.79
CA GLY A 446 5.31 -16.55 -19.89
C GLY A 446 4.00 -17.33 -20.06
N ALA A 447 4.12 -18.52 -20.58
CA ALA A 447 3.07 -19.52 -20.59
C ALA A 447 3.54 -20.71 -19.76
N TRP A 448 3.03 -20.81 -18.53
CA TRP A 448 3.50 -21.78 -17.53
C TRP A 448 2.43 -22.83 -17.25
N ASP A 449 2.84 -24.03 -16.94
CA ASP A 449 1.91 -25.01 -16.40
C ASP A 449 1.58 -24.63 -14.95
N MET A 450 0.30 -24.75 -14.58
CA MET A 450 -0.16 -24.52 -13.20
C MET A 450 -0.94 -25.75 -12.73
N ALA A 451 -0.39 -26.46 -11.76
CA ALA A 451 -1.09 -27.59 -11.14
C ALA A 451 -1.84 -27.12 -9.88
N LEU A 452 -3.11 -27.50 -9.79
CA LEU A 452 -4.02 -27.12 -8.72
C LEU A 452 -4.54 -28.36 -7.99
N GLN A 453 -4.28 -28.43 -6.68
CA GLN A 453 -4.76 -29.49 -5.78
C GLN A 453 -5.70 -28.90 -4.73
N ILE A 454 -6.81 -28.30 -5.19
CA ILE A 454 -7.80 -27.65 -4.34
C ILE A 454 -9.01 -28.56 -4.23
N PRO A 455 -9.33 -29.09 -3.03
CA PRO A 455 -10.41 -30.08 -2.86
C PRO A 455 -11.77 -29.64 -3.42
N ASP A 456 -12.15 -28.37 -3.22
CA ASP A 456 -13.41 -27.81 -3.71
C ASP A 456 -13.48 -27.73 -5.25
N LEU A 457 -12.34 -27.56 -5.93
CA LEU A 457 -12.25 -27.54 -7.40
C LEU A 457 -12.09 -28.97 -7.98
N GLY A 458 -11.48 -29.88 -7.22
CA GLY A 458 -11.15 -31.23 -7.69
C GLY A 458 -10.06 -31.26 -8.76
N MET A 459 -9.85 -32.44 -9.36
CA MET A 459 -8.88 -32.64 -10.43
C MET A 459 -9.49 -32.46 -11.83
N GLU A 460 -10.80 -32.46 -11.93
CA GLU A 460 -11.55 -32.32 -13.19
C GLU A 460 -12.38 -31.03 -13.17
N PHE A 461 -11.97 -30.07 -13.98
CA PHE A 461 -12.62 -28.75 -14.06
C PHE A 461 -12.45 -28.13 -15.44
N THR A 462 -13.27 -27.15 -15.75
CA THR A 462 -13.09 -26.31 -16.94
C THR A 462 -12.43 -24.99 -16.53
N PHE A 463 -11.67 -24.38 -17.44
CA PHE A 463 -11.20 -23.01 -17.29
C PHE A 463 -11.58 -22.18 -18.53
N THR A 464 -11.91 -20.92 -18.30
CA THR A 464 -12.29 -19.97 -19.37
C THR A 464 -11.76 -18.60 -19.03
N ALA A 465 -11.01 -18.00 -19.95
CA ALA A 465 -10.52 -16.63 -19.79
C ALA A 465 -11.67 -15.63 -19.71
N LEU A 466 -11.52 -14.63 -18.84
CA LEU A 466 -12.52 -13.60 -18.59
C LEU A 466 -12.09 -12.21 -19.08
N ASN A 467 -10.80 -11.90 -19.05
CA ASN A 467 -10.30 -10.59 -19.45
C ASN A 467 -10.25 -10.42 -20.97
N GLN A 468 -10.45 -9.19 -21.41
CA GLN A 468 -10.43 -8.83 -22.84
C GLN A 468 -9.12 -9.24 -23.50
N GLY A 469 -9.20 -9.78 -24.72
CA GLY A 469 -8.04 -10.20 -25.52
C GLY A 469 -7.51 -11.59 -25.18
N ASN A 470 -7.86 -12.18 -24.04
CA ASN A 470 -7.51 -13.55 -23.69
C ASN A 470 -8.59 -14.53 -24.15
N GLN A 471 -8.22 -15.54 -24.91
CA GLN A 471 -9.15 -16.55 -25.45
C GLN A 471 -8.87 -17.97 -24.93
N GLN A 472 -7.98 -18.12 -23.94
CA GLN A 472 -7.67 -19.44 -23.38
C GLN A 472 -8.89 -20.04 -22.69
N LYS A 473 -9.16 -21.30 -23.01
CA LYS A 473 -10.20 -22.12 -22.38
C LYS A 473 -9.87 -23.58 -22.60
N GLY A 474 -10.39 -24.44 -21.75
CA GLY A 474 -10.21 -25.89 -21.90
C GLY A 474 -10.81 -26.67 -20.76
N ASP A 475 -10.74 -28.00 -20.94
CA ASP A 475 -11.07 -29.00 -19.94
C ASP A 475 -9.78 -29.52 -19.30
N VAL A 476 -9.77 -29.61 -17.99
CA VAL A 476 -8.68 -30.16 -17.19
C VAL A 476 -9.13 -31.46 -16.57
N THR A 477 -8.32 -32.52 -16.67
CA THR A 477 -8.66 -33.86 -16.18
C THR A 477 -7.67 -34.40 -15.16
N ASP A 478 -6.54 -33.69 -14.96
CA ASP A 478 -5.45 -34.10 -14.07
C ASP A 478 -5.01 -32.99 -13.10
N GLY A 479 -5.84 -31.94 -12.96
CA GLY A 479 -5.55 -30.79 -12.11
C GLY A 479 -4.54 -29.79 -12.69
N ILE A 480 -4.08 -29.96 -13.94
CA ILE A 480 -3.01 -29.14 -14.52
C ILE A 480 -3.55 -28.31 -15.69
N ILE A 481 -3.50 -26.99 -15.55
CA ILE A 481 -3.69 -26.08 -16.68
C ILE A 481 -2.36 -25.92 -17.38
N ARG A 482 -2.26 -26.40 -18.62
CA ARG A 482 -1.00 -26.33 -19.39
C ARG A 482 -0.89 -25.04 -20.17
N GLY A 483 0.30 -24.44 -20.15
CA GLY A 483 0.59 -23.23 -20.89
C GLY A 483 -0.29 -22.04 -20.50
N LEU A 484 -0.64 -21.91 -19.21
CA LEU A 484 -1.45 -20.82 -18.68
C LEU A 484 -0.72 -19.48 -18.86
N ARG A 485 -1.39 -18.52 -19.46
CA ARG A 485 -0.87 -17.16 -19.66
C ARG A 485 -1.38 -16.20 -18.59
N PRO A 486 -0.68 -15.09 -18.35
CA PRO A 486 -1.20 -14.01 -17.49
C PRO A 486 -2.60 -13.54 -17.94
N GLY A 487 -3.50 -13.37 -16.96
CA GLY A 487 -4.91 -13.03 -17.21
C GLY A 487 -5.82 -13.42 -16.06
N THR A 488 -7.12 -13.29 -16.30
CA THR A 488 -8.16 -13.74 -15.36
C THR A 488 -8.99 -14.86 -15.96
N TYR A 489 -9.35 -15.83 -15.13
CA TYR A 489 -10.03 -17.05 -15.55
C TYR A 489 -11.14 -17.43 -14.58
N LEU A 490 -12.24 -17.97 -15.11
CA LEU A 490 -13.24 -18.70 -14.36
C LEU A 490 -12.90 -20.19 -14.38
N LEU A 491 -12.71 -20.77 -13.21
CA LEU A 491 -12.52 -22.21 -13.04
C LEU A 491 -13.82 -22.80 -12.50
N LYS A 492 -14.27 -23.91 -13.05
CA LYS A 492 -15.52 -24.56 -12.64
C LYS A 492 -15.32 -26.07 -12.55
N HIS A 493 -15.57 -26.63 -11.35
CA HIS A 493 -15.58 -28.07 -11.14
C HIS A 493 -16.55 -28.76 -12.13
N LYS A 494 -16.16 -29.88 -12.71
CA LYS A 494 -16.88 -30.58 -13.77
C LYS A 494 -18.35 -30.85 -13.42
N ASN A 495 -18.65 -31.23 -12.19
CA ASN A 495 -19.99 -31.58 -11.74
C ASN A 495 -20.71 -30.41 -11.03
N CYS A 496 -20.13 -29.19 -11.04
CA CYS A 496 -20.75 -28.04 -10.42
C CYS A 496 -21.81 -27.41 -11.35
N THR A 497 -22.98 -27.15 -10.79
CA THR A 497 -23.99 -26.29 -11.42
C THR A 497 -23.99 -24.98 -10.64
N PRO A 498 -23.38 -23.89 -11.17
CA PRO A 498 -23.33 -22.63 -10.50
C PRO A 498 -24.72 -22.06 -10.19
N LYS A 499 -24.89 -21.44 -9.04
CA LYS A 499 -26.13 -20.73 -8.67
C LYS A 499 -26.30 -19.43 -9.44
N GLN A 500 -25.17 -18.84 -9.87
CA GLN A 500 -25.13 -17.61 -10.65
C GLN A 500 -24.42 -17.86 -11.98
N ASN A 501 -24.89 -17.20 -13.04
CA ASN A 501 -24.18 -17.17 -14.31
C ASN A 501 -23.04 -16.13 -14.23
N TRP A 502 -21.86 -16.58 -13.87
CA TRP A 502 -20.67 -15.73 -13.74
C TRP A 502 -20.14 -15.31 -15.11
N GLN A 503 -20.10 -13.99 -15.36
CA GLN A 503 -19.59 -13.36 -16.57
C GLN A 503 -18.51 -12.35 -16.22
N ALA A 504 -17.72 -11.91 -17.19
CA ALA A 504 -16.62 -10.96 -16.98
C ALA A 504 -17.05 -9.66 -16.26
N ASP A 505 -18.26 -9.18 -16.47
CA ASP A 505 -18.84 -7.98 -15.84
C ASP A 505 -19.48 -8.25 -14.47
N SER A 506 -19.59 -9.52 -14.05
CA SER A 506 -20.17 -9.87 -12.76
C SER A 506 -19.36 -9.24 -11.62
N GLN A 507 -20.07 -8.60 -10.70
CA GLN A 507 -19.46 -7.98 -9.52
C GLN A 507 -19.18 -9.03 -8.45
N TRP A 508 -17.97 -8.99 -7.90
CA TRP A 508 -17.56 -9.76 -6.74
C TRP A 508 -16.73 -8.88 -5.79
N ASN A 509 -17.25 -8.66 -4.57
CA ASN A 509 -16.67 -7.68 -3.65
C ASN A 509 -16.48 -6.30 -4.34
N SER A 510 -15.26 -5.77 -4.34
CA SER A 510 -14.92 -4.46 -4.92
C SER A 510 -14.42 -4.52 -6.37
N ILE A 511 -14.49 -5.70 -7.05
CA ILE A 511 -13.99 -5.88 -8.42
C ILE A 511 -15.02 -6.54 -9.34
N ARG A 512 -14.90 -6.36 -10.65
CA ARG A 512 -15.52 -7.23 -11.65
C ARG A 512 -14.63 -8.43 -11.89
N ILE A 513 -15.21 -9.64 -12.06
CA ILE A 513 -14.40 -10.86 -12.12
C ILE A 513 -13.53 -10.95 -13.39
N GLY A 514 -13.89 -10.25 -14.46
CA GLY A 514 -13.09 -10.15 -15.69
C GLY A 514 -12.06 -9.00 -15.66
N GLU A 515 -12.03 -8.20 -14.60
CA GLU A 515 -11.09 -7.09 -14.47
C GLU A 515 -9.66 -7.62 -14.33
N TYR A 516 -8.77 -7.11 -15.17
CA TYR A 516 -7.36 -7.49 -15.21
C TYR A 516 -6.51 -6.28 -15.55
N VAL A 517 -5.54 -5.99 -14.73
CA VAL A 517 -4.65 -4.83 -14.90
C VAL A 517 -3.20 -5.29 -14.73
N ALA A 518 -2.46 -5.23 -15.82
CA ALA A 518 -1.04 -5.57 -15.84
C ALA A 518 -0.31 -4.72 -16.88
N PRO A 519 0.99 -4.44 -16.69
CA PRO A 519 1.78 -3.71 -17.68
C PRO A 519 1.93 -4.54 -18.95
N ALA A 520 2.14 -3.86 -20.09
CA ALA A 520 2.47 -4.52 -21.33
C ALA A 520 3.81 -5.27 -21.24
N PRO A 521 4.00 -6.37 -21.99
CA PRO A 521 5.28 -7.09 -22.00
C PRO A 521 6.38 -6.19 -22.56
N ARG A 522 7.52 -6.17 -21.89
CA ARG A 522 8.73 -5.47 -22.36
C ARG A 522 9.74 -6.42 -23.00
N VAL A 523 9.63 -7.73 -22.70
CA VAL A 523 10.45 -8.79 -23.29
C VAL A 523 9.53 -9.86 -23.85
N THR A 524 9.75 -10.28 -25.09
CA THR A 524 8.94 -11.28 -25.78
C THR A 524 9.59 -12.67 -25.81
N ASP A 525 10.92 -12.75 -25.69
CA ASP A 525 11.68 -14.02 -25.67
C ASP A 525 12.64 -14.03 -24.46
N TYR A 526 12.36 -14.86 -23.49
CA TYR A 526 13.22 -15.05 -22.32
C TYR A 526 13.20 -16.51 -21.85
N LYS A 527 14.27 -16.91 -21.17
CA LYS A 527 14.32 -18.17 -20.42
C LYS A 527 14.51 -17.85 -18.96
N VAL A 528 13.60 -18.31 -18.12
CA VAL A 528 13.84 -18.31 -16.67
C VAL A 528 14.87 -19.40 -16.38
N VAL A 529 16.04 -18.98 -15.94
CA VAL A 529 17.04 -19.90 -15.40
C VAL A 529 16.79 -19.97 -13.90
N HIS A 530 16.14 -21.02 -13.44
CA HIS A 530 16.08 -21.32 -12.02
C HIS A 530 17.50 -21.64 -11.56
N THR A 531 18.13 -20.71 -10.87
CA THR A 531 19.30 -21.06 -10.08
C THR A 531 18.78 -21.92 -8.91
N PRO A 532 19.15 -23.19 -8.78
CA PRO A 532 18.79 -23.96 -7.61
C PRO A 532 19.27 -23.16 -6.41
N SER A 533 18.39 -22.88 -5.44
CA SER A 533 18.83 -22.40 -4.13
C SER A 533 19.92 -23.37 -3.70
N ALA A 534 21.12 -22.85 -3.41
CA ALA A 534 22.20 -23.65 -2.90
C ALA A 534 21.69 -24.34 -1.63
N THR A 535 21.26 -25.58 -1.77
CA THR A 535 21.15 -26.51 -0.64
C THR A 535 22.54 -26.53 -0.08
N THR A 536 22.74 -25.90 1.05
CA THR A 536 23.95 -26.01 1.86
C THR A 536 24.09 -27.46 2.29
N GLU A 537 24.68 -28.28 1.44
CA GLU A 537 25.54 -29.37 1.87
C GLU A 537 26.85 -28.75 2.37
N ALA A 538 26.81 -28.19 3.54
CA ALA A 538 28.01 -27.82 4.28
C ALA A 538 27.68 -28.01 5.75
N ASN A 539 28.04 -29.19 6.22
CA ASN A 539 28.73 -29.51 7.47
C ASN A 539 28.48 -30.96 7.87
N LYS A 540 29.09 -31.87 7.13
CA LYS A 540 29.65 -33.07 7.71
C LYS A 540 31.16 -32.87 7.67
N ASP A 541 31.74 -32.73 8.86
CA ASP A 541 33.16 -32.64 9.22
C ASP A 541 33.54 -31.25 9.78
N LEU A 542 33.20 -31.07 11.08
CA LEU A 542 34.10 -30.54 12.13
C LEU A 542 33.46 -30.78 13.50
#